data_8ea5cd292f1dc82d4358e2098b0d30f2
#
_entry.id   8ea5cd292f1dc82d4358e2098b0d30f2
#
_cell.length_a   1.000
_cell.length_b   1.000
_cell.length_c   1.000
_cell.angle_alpha   90.00
_cell.angle_beta   90.00
_cell.angle_gamma   90.00
#
_symmetry.space_group_name_H-M   'P 1'
#
loop_
_entity.id
_entity.type
_entity.pdbx_description
1 polymer ?
#
loop_
_entity_poly.entity_id
_entity_poly.type
_entity_poly.pdbx_seq_one_letter_code
_entity_poly.pdbx_strand_id
1 'polypeptide(L)'
;FIEEGIDIVVSTKDLPGEVMLDAEIFSWYINTLHINGVSTLLSRFVNSYKGIDYSVFYEELFEFLQQDAWWVREQAEVRQYFHNWMTQGRIRHPNVGGIEIHGWNLIHRTILHMHVEERYDHVFDLLERFMARYELPEDIMANLMRFQRLYLVAYRRVREYPMQLDLDYNIWEYLTAGAELANAPVRYRLEFPEDKAMSFPRFLELFYFARRRNFGKAMVDRIT
;
A
#
# COMPACT_ATOMS: atom_id res chain seq x y z
N PHE A 1 18.35 4.13 33.20
CA PHE A 1 17.90 4.27 31.82
C PHE A 1 18.90 5.18 31.13
N ILE A 2 19.62 4.68 30.14
CA ILE A 2 20.43 5.50 29.23
C ILE A 2 19.44 5.91 28.12
N GLU A 3 19.11 7.20 28.05
CA GLU A 3 18.40 7.76 26.90
C GLU A 3 19.39 7.71 25.72
N GLU A 4 19.23 6.75 24.82
CA GLU A 4 19.96 6.76 23.57
C GLU A 4 19.32 7.83 22.66
N GLY A 5 20.01 8.96 22.55
CA GLY A 5 19.67 10.00 21.58
C GLY A 5 20.23 9.62 20.21
N ILE A 6 19.42 9.69 19.18
CA ILE A 6 19.86 9.58 17.78
C ILE A 6 19.81 10.98 17.17
N ASP A 7 20.97 11.48 16.75
CA ASP A 7 21.02 12.71 15.96
C ASP A 7 20.52 12.44 14.53
N ILE A 8 19.58 13.25 14.07
CA ILE A 8 19.05 13.19 12.72
C ILE A 8 19.26 14.51 12.00
N VAL A 9 19.52 14.43 10.70
CA VAL A 9 19.59 15.60 9.84
C VAL A 9 18.16 15.99 9.48
N VAL A 10 17.71 17.16 9.92
CA VAL A 10 16.36 17.69 9.66
C VAL A 10 16.35 18.77 8.57
N SER A 11 17.53 19.24 8.16
CA SER A 11 17.71 20.15 7.01
C SER A 11 19.19 20.21 6.61
N THR A 12 19.46 20.58 5.37
CA THR A 12 20.78 20.90 4.86
C THR A 12 20.72 22.25 4.14
N LYS A 13 21.89 22.76 3.70
CA LYS A 13 21.94 23.99 2.90
C LYS A 13 21.12 23.88 1.60
N ASP A 14 21.11 22.69 0.99
CA ASP A 14 20.48 22.43 -0.30
C ASP A 14 19.11 21.75 -0.16
N LEU A 15 18.75 21.31 1.05
CA LEU A 15 17.46 20.67 1.36
C LEU A 15 16.87 21.30 2.63
N PRO A 16 16.09 22.40 2.48
CA PRO A 16 15.38 23.02 3.60
C PRO A 16 14.42 22.07 4.29
N GLY A 17 14.17 22.29 5.59
CA GLY A 17 13.33 21.40 6.40
C GLY A 17 11.92 21.15 5.84
N GLU A 18 11.28 22.15 5.26
CA GLU A 18 9.97 21.97 4.61
C GLU A 18 10.04 21.05 3.39
N VAL A 19 11.07 21.16 2.58
CA VAL A 19 11.28 20.26 1.42
C VAL A 19 11.55 18.84 1.88
N MET A 20 12.30 18.67 2.99
CA MET A 20 12.52 17.36 3.60
C MET A 20 11.20 16.78 4.13
N LEU A 21 10.36 17.60 4.76
CA LEU A 21 9.04 17.19 5.24
C LEU A 21 8.14 16.74 4.08
N ASP A 22 8.13 17.47 2.96
CA ASP A 22 7.36 17.07 1.77
C ASP A 22 7.87 15.75 1.17
N ALA A 23 9.19 15.56 1.14
CA ALA A 23 9.79 14.30 0.70
C ALA A 23 9.40 13.12 1.61
N GLU A 24 9.37 13.31 2.92
CA GLU A 24 8.91 12.30 3.89
C GLU A 24 7.42 11.95 3.70
N ILE A 25 6.58 12.95 3.45
CA ILE A 25 5.16 12.74 3.14
C ILE A 25 5.00 11.93 1.85
N PHE A 26 5.75 12.27 0.81
CA PHE A 26 5.69 11.53 -0.46
C PHE A 26 6.23 10.10 -0.28
N SER A 27 7.32 9.94 0.47
CA SER A 27 7.85 8.61 0.84
C SER A 27 6.83 7.76 1.60
N TRP A 28 6.17 8.32 2.63
CA TRP A 28 5.08 7.65 3.34
C TRP A 28 3.99 7.18 2.38
N TYR A 29 3.58 8.06 1.48
CA TYR A 29 2.54 7.80 0.50
C TYR A 29 2.90 6.63 -0.44
N ILE A 30 4.08 6.67 -1.06
CA ILE A 30 4.58 5.60 -1.93
C ILE A 30 4.68 4.27 -1.17
N ASN A 31 5.24 4.29 0.03
CA ASN A 31 5.36 3.10 0.85
C ASN A 31 3.98 2.52 1.21
N THR A 32 3.02 3.37 1.58
CA THR A 32 1.65 2.93 1.91
C THR A 32 0.98 2.28 0.71
N LEU A 33 1.02 2.91 -0.46
CA LEU A 33 0.28 2.44 -1.64
C LEU A 33 1.02 1.36 -2.44
N HIS A 34 2.32 1.55 -2.69
CA HIS A 34 3.10 0.62 -3.50
C HIS A 34 3.65 -0.55 -2.67
N ILE A 35 4.46 -0.24 -1.65
CA ILE A 35 5.20 -1.29 -0.91
C ILE A 35 4.24 -2.21 -0.16
N ASN A 36 3.21 -1.67 0.46
CA ASN A 36 2.20 -2.47 1.17
C ASN A 36 1.18 -3.15 0.27
N GLY A 37 1.24 -2.93 -1.04
CA GLY A 37 0.44 -3.69 -1.99
C GLY A 37 -0.93 -3.09 -2.33
N VAL A 38 -1.28 -1.89 -1.86
CA VAL A 38 -2.60 -1.27 -2.07
C VAL A 38 -2.86 -0.95 -3.55
N SER A 39 -1.83 -0.52 -4.30
CA SER A 39 -1.92 -0.18 -5.73
C SER A 39 -0.81 -0.82 -6.57
N THR A 40 -0.08 -1.80 -6.06
CA THR A 40 1.11 -2.36 -6.72
C THR A 40 0.83 -2.94 -8.09
N LEU A 41 -0.25 -3.73 -8.23
CA LEU A 41 -0.58 -4.34 -9.52
C LEU A 41 -1.08 -3.29 -10.52
N LEU A 42 -1.79 -2.26 -10.04
CA LEU A 42 -2.30 -1.17 -10.88
C LEU A 42 -1.14 -0.38 -11.49
N SER A 43 -0.20 0.08 -10.67
CA SER A 43 0.97 0.84 -11.13
C SER A 43 1.86 0.03 -12.08
N ARG A 44 2.07 -1.27 -11.78
CA ARG A 44 2.81 -2.18 -12.66
C ARG A 44 2.11 -2.35 -14.00
N PHE A 45 0.79 -2.53 -13.97
CA PHE A 45 0.01 -2.73 -15.19
C PHE A 45 0.05 -1.48 -16.09
N VAL A 46 -0.17 -0.30 -15.52
CA VAL A 46 -0.11 0.98 -16.26
C VAL A 46 1.28 1.20 -16.85
N ASN A 47 2.34 0.92 -16.09
CA ASN A 47 3.71 1.01 -16.59
C ASN A 47 3.95 0.04 -17.76
N SER A 48 3.57 -1.24 -17.64
CA SER A 48 3.81 -2.24 -18.68
C SER A 48 2.91 -2.08 -19.90
N TYR A 49 1.65 -1.67 -19.72
CA TYR A 49 0.64 -1.62 -20.77
C TYR A 49 0.59 -0.28 -21.51
N LYS A 50 0.81 0.83 -20.80
CA LYS A 50 0.77 2.21 -21.34
C LYS A 50 2.15 2.86 -21.42
N GLY A 51 3.20 2.28 -20.86
CA GLY A 51 4.54 2.86 -20.82
C GLY A 51 4.66 4.07 -19.88
N ILE A 52 3.75 4.22 -18.92
CA ILE A 52 3.76 5.36 -17.99
C ILE A 52 4.69 5.04 -16.82
N ASP A 53 5.63 5.92 -16.55
CA ASP A 53 6.59 5.76 -15.45
C ASP A 53 5.90 5.74 -14.08
N TYR A 54 6.47 4.98 -13.16
CA TYR A 54 5.97 4.90 -11.77
C TYR A 54 5.89 6.25 -11.09
N SER A 55 6.87 7.13 -11.31
CA SER A 55 6.86 8.50 -10.76
C SER A 55 5.62 9.26 -11.21
N VAL A 56 5.32 9.25 -12.52
CA VAL A 56 4.14 9.91 -13.09
C VAL A 56 2.85 9.32 -12.51
N PHE A 57 2.74 7.99 -12.47
CA PHE A 57 1.58 7.32 -11.88
C PHE A 57 1.32 7.76 -10.43
N TYR A 58 2.38 7.79 -9.61
CA TYR A 58 2.22 8.10 -8.19
C TYR A 58 2.07 9.60 -7.92
N GLU A 59 2.65 10.47 -8.72
CA GLU A 59 2.40 11.92 -8.68
C GLU A 59 0.94 12.23 -9.00
N GLU A 60 0.42 11.69 -10.10
CA GLU A 60 -0.98 11.86 -10.49
C GLU A 60 -1.97 11.28 -9.47
N LEU A 61 -1.64 10.11 -8.89
CA LEU A 61 -2.47 9.49 -7.86
C LEU A 61 -2.43 10.32 -6.57
N PHE A 62 -1.27 10.89 -6.20
CA PHE A 62 -1.13 11.77 -5.06
C PHE A 62 -2.03 13.01 -5.21
N GLU A 63 -2.00 13.68 -6.36
CA GLU A 63 -2.85 14.82 -6.66
C GLU A 63 -4.34 14.44 -6.64
N PHE A 64 -4.69 13.30 -7.22
CA PHE A 64 -6.07 12.81 -7.23
C PHE A 64 -6.61 12.60 -5.81
N LEU A 65 -5.82 12.01 -4.93
CA LEU A 65 -6.22 11.73 -3.55
C LEU A 65 -6.33 12.98 -2.67
N GLN A 66 -5.76 14.13 -3.09
CA GLN A 66 -6.00 15.42 -2.40
C GLN A 66 -7.48 15.87 -2.46
N GLN A 67 -8.30 15.25 -3.32
CA GLN A 67 -9.73 15.54 -3.41
C GLN A 67 -10.56 14.69 -2.42
N ASP A 68 -9.94 13.72 -1.76
CA ASP A 68 -10.60 12.83 -0.80
C ASP A 68 -10.36 13.26 0.65
N ALA A 69 -11.42 13.53 1.38
CA ALA A 69 -11.34 14.05 2.75
C ALA A 69 -10.63 13.09 3.73
N TRP A 70 -10.75 11.78 3.52
CA TRP A 70 -10.08 10.80 4.37
C TRP A 70 -8.57 10.81 4.14
N TRP A 71 -8.12 10.83 2.88
CA TRP A 71 -6.70 10.91 2.56
C TRP A 71 -6.06 12.22 2.99
N VAL A 72 -6.78 13.35 2.82
CA VAL A 72 -6.31 14.66 3.28
C VAL A 72 -6.13 14.66 4.80
N ARG A 73 -7.05 14.07 5.55
CA ARG A 73 -6.91 13.91 7.01
C ARG A 73 -5.70 13.05 7.36
N GLU A 74 -5.54 11.88 6.73
CA GLU A 74 -4.40 10.98 6.96
C GLU A 74 -3.08 11.69 6.69
N GLN A 75 -2.98 12.40 5.57
CA GLN A 75 -1.78 13.16 5.21
C GLN A 75 -1.48 14.27 6.25
N ALA A 76 -2.49 15.00 6.69
CA ALA A 76 -2.33 16.07 7.67
C ALA A 76 -1.80 15.52 9.02
N GLU A 77 -2.32 14.39 9.48
CA GLU A 77 -1.88 13.76 10.72
C GLU A 77 -0.44 13.21 10.60
N VAL A 78 -0.10 12.60 9.46
CA VAL A 78 1.26 12.13 9.18
C VAL A 78 2.23 13.30 9.08
N ARG A 79 1.82 14.40 8.41
CA ARG A 79 2.63 15.63 8.31
C ARG A 79 2.89 16.23 9.69
N GLN A 80 1.86 16.32 10.54
CA GLN A 80 2.01 16.84 11.90
C GLN A 80 2.95 15.97 12.73
N TYR A 81 2.90 14.64 12.54
CA TYR A 81 3.79 13.72 13.23
C TYR A 81 5.26 13.96 12.83
N PHE A 82 5.56 14.00 11.54
CA PHE A 82 6.92 14.27 11.05
C PHE A 82 7.41 15.66 11.46
N HIS A 83 6.56 16.66 11.35
CA HIS A 83 6.90 18.02 11.80
C HIS A 83 7.27 18.06 13.29
N ASN A 84 6.47 17.46 14.15
CA ASN A 84 6.75 17.38 15.59
C ASN A 84 8.05 16.64 15.88
N TRP A 85 8.28 15.54 15.15
CA TRP A 85 9.51 14.80 15.28
C TRP A 85 10.74 15.61 14.88
N MET A 86 10.70 16.29 13.74
CA MET A 86 11.80 17.14 13.26
C MET A 86 12.09 18.33 14.16
N THR A 87 11.05 18.92 14.80
CA THR A 87 11.19 20.14 15.58
C THR A 87 11.39 19.93 17.07
N GLN A 88 10.86 18.83 17.62
CA GLN A 88 10.86 18.58 19.07
C GLN A 88 11.72 17.38 19.48
N GLY A 89 12.21 16.61 18.54
CA GLY A 89 13.00 15.41 18.79
C GLY A 89 12.23 14.31 19.54
N ARG A 90 10.92 14.48 19.76
CA ARG A 90 10.08 13.55 20.50
C ARG A 90 9.11 12.85 19.56
N ILE A 91 9.14 11.54 19.61
CA ILE A 91 8.17 10.68 18.94
C ILE A 91 7.05 10.39 19.94
N ARG A 92 5.87 10.98 19.71
CA ARG A 92 4.65 10.52 20.35
C ARG A 92 4.08 9.40 19.50
N HIS A 93 4.08 8.18 20.02
CA HIS A 93 3.57 7.03 19.29
C HIS A 93 2.07 7.22 18.98
N PRO A 94 1.67 7.17 17.70
CA PRO A 94 0.26 7.25 17.37
C PRO A 94 -0.49 6.03 17.89
N ASN A 95 -1.70 6.25 18.40
CA ASN A 95 -2.61 5.18 18.82
C ASN A 95 -3.76 5.09 17.82
N VAL A 96 -3.96 3.90 17.27
CA VAL A 96 -5.04 3.62 16.31
C VAL A 96 -5.87 2.45 16.85
N GLY A 97 -7.13 2.72 17.17
CA GLY A 97 -8.05 1.69 17.66
C GLY A 97 -7.58 1.00 18.95
N GLY A 98 -6.84 1.72 19.83
CA GLY A 98 -6.27 1.16 21.06
C GLY A 98 -4.90 0.49 20.88
N ILE A 99 -4.37 0.47 19.67
CA ILE A 99 -3.05 -0.11 19.34
C ILE A 99 -2.03 1.01 19.23
N GLU A 100 -1.03 0.98 20.10
CA GLU A 100 0.07 1.93 20.06
C GLU A 100 1.10 1.48 19.01
N ILE A 101 1.41 2.39 18.07
CA ILE A 101 2.33 2.12 16.98
C ILE A 101 3.70 2.67 17.35
N HIS A 102 4.63 1.77 17.67
CA HIS A 102 5.98 2.13 18.04
C HIS A 102 6.87 2.35 16.82
N GLY A 103 7.68 3.41 16.85
CA GLY A 103 8.74 3.67 15.87
C GLY A 103 8.28 4.34 14.56
N TRP A 104 9.14 4.27 13.59
CA TRP A 104 9.11 4.97 12.30
C TRP A 104 8.01 4.53 11.30
N ASN A 105 7.08 3.67 11.73
CA ASN A 105 6.19 2.96 10.83
C ASN A 105 4.83 3.65 10.62
N LEU A 106 4.83 4.94 10.29
CA LEU A 106 3.59 5.66 9.91
C LEU A 106 2.86 5.04 8.70
N ILE A 107 3.59 4.33 7.87
CA ILE A 107 3.05 3.51 6.78
C ILE A 107 2.03 2.51 7.30
N HIS A 108 2.39 1.81 8.37
CA HIS A 108 1.52 0.80 8.98
C HIS A 108 0.34 1.43 9.71
N ARG A 109 0.52 2.65 10.25
CA ARG A 109 -0.58 3.42 10.85
C ARG A 109 -1.73 3.58 9.87
N THR A 110 -1.45 4.00 8.64
CA THR A 110 -2.49 4.21 7.62
C THR A 110 -3.17 2.91 7.21
N ILE A 111 -2.41 1.81 7.07
CA ILE A 111 -2.98 0.48 6.82
C ILE A 111 -3.88 0.04 7.99
N LEU A 112 -3.48 0.30 9.22
CA LEU A 112 -4.28 0.01 10.40
C LEU A 112 -5.55 0.89 10.47
N HIS A 113 -5.45 2.17 10.09
CA HIS A 113 -6.62 3.06 9.97
C HIS A 113 -7.60 2.55 8.91
N MET A 114 -7.10 2.14 7.74
CA MET A 114 -7.95 1.52 6.71
C MET A 114 -8.71 0.31 7.27
N HIS A 115 -8.08 -0.43 8.18
CA HIS A 115 -8.75 -1.56 8.83
C HIS A 115 -9.78 -1.12 9.86
N VAL A 116 -9.34 -0.36 10.85
CA VAL A 116 -10.17 0.02 12.01
C VAL A 116 -11.39 0.84 11.56
N GLU A 117 -11.23 1.67 10.52
CA GLU A 117 -12.29 2.49 9.97
C GLU A 117 -13.02 1.83 8.77
N GLU A 118 -12.71 0.56 8.47
CA GLU A 118 -13.30 -0.21 7.36
C GLU A 118 -13.20 0.50 5.99
N ARG A 119 -12.05 1.15 5.70
CA ARG A 119 -11.84 2.02 4.53
C ARG A 119 -11.37 1.31 3.27
N TYR A 120 -11.14 0.00 3.28
CA TYR A 120 -10.60 -0.70 2.11
C TYR A 120 -11.46 -0.54 0.87
N ASP A 121 -12.77 -0.72 0.99
CA ASP A 121 -13.66 -0.60 -0.17
C ASP A 121 -13.67 0.84 -0.69
N HIS A 122 -13.71 1.85 0.19
CA HIS A 122 -13.57 3.25 -0.19
C HIS A 122 -12.25 3.53 -0.93
N VAL A 123 -11.13 3.02 -0.45
CA VAL A 123 -9.83 3.20 -1.10
C VAL A 123 -9.78 2.52 -2.46
N PHE A 124 -10.35 1.32 -2.60
CA PHE A 124 -10.43 0.65 -3.89
C PHE A 124 -11.35 1.35 -4.88
N ASP A 125 -12.45 1.93 -4.42
CA ASP A 125 -13.33 2.74 -5.27
C ASP A 125 -12.65 4.04 -5.74
N LEU A 126 -11.80 4.64 -4.90
CA LEU A 126 -10.94 5.76 -5.29
C LEU A 126 -9.93 5.33 -6.36
N LEU A 127 -9.26 4.20 -6.16
CA LEU A 127 -8.31 3.66 -7.13
C LEU A 127 -8.98 3.34 -8.46
N GLU A 128 -10.17 2.76 -8.47
CA GLU A 128 -10.93 2.46 -9.68
C GLU A 128 -11.28 3.74 -10.45
N ARG A 129 -11.77 4.78 -9.76
CA ARG A 129 -12.01 6.11 -10.35
C ARG A 129 -10.74 6.76 -10.87
N PHE A 130 -9.63 6.64 -10.16
CA PHE A 130 -8.32 7.12 -10.61
C PHE A 130 -7.88 6.41 -11.89
N MET A 131 -8.01 5.08 -11.93
CA MET A 131 -7.59 4.25 -13.05
C MET A 131 -8.38 4.52 -14.33
N ALA A 132 -9.61 5.04 -14.25
CA ALA A 132 -10.44 5.39 -15.41
C ALA A 132 -9.74 6.37 -16.38
N ARG A 133 -8.81 7.22 -15.88
CA ARG A 133 -8.02 8.15 -16.68
C ARG A 133 -7.12 7.48 -17.73
N TYR A 134 -6.75 6.22 -17.50
CA TYR A 134 -5.86 5.48 -18.39
C TYR A 134 -6.58 4.79 -19.54
N GLU A 135 -7.91 4.91 -19.61
CA GLU A 135 -8.75 4.40 -20.71
C GLU A 135 -8.39 2.94 -21.05
N LEU A 136 -8.32 2.09 -20.03
CA LEU A 136 -8.14 0.66 -20.22
C LEU A 136 -9.45 0.04 -20.73
N PRO A 137 -9.40 -1.03 -21.54
CA PRO A 137 -10.59 -1.81 -21.86
C PRO A 137 -11.31 -2.24 -20.56
N GLU A 138 -12.65 -2.17 -20.57
CA GLU A 138 -13.48 -2.39 -19.39
C GLU A 138 -13.25 -3.77 -18.75
N ASP A 139 -13.12 -4.80 -19.58
CA ASP A 139 -12.85 -6.17 -19.16
C ASP A 139 -11.47 -6.33 -18.51
N ILE A 140 -10.44 -5.68 -19.06
CA ILE A 140 -9.09 -5.65 -18.46
C ILE A 140 -9.15 -4.93 -17.11
N MET A 141 -9.82 -3.76 -17.06
CA MET A 141 -9.94 -2.99 -15.82
C MET A 141 -10.64 -3.82 -14.74
N ALA A 142 -11.76 -4.47 -15.05
CA ALA A 142 -12.51 -5.30 -14.11
C ALA A 142 -11.64 -6.45 -13.56
N ASN A 143 -10.92 -7.17 -14.43
CA ASN A 143 -10.00 -8.24 -14.02
C ASN A 143 -8.85 -7.72 -13.15
N LEU A 144 -8.24 -6.59 -13.51
CA LEU A 144 -7.14 -5.98 -12.79
C LEU A 144 -7.57 -5.51 -11.39
N MET A 145 -8.70 -4.81 -11.29
CA MET A 145 -9.24 -4.34 -10.00
C MET A 145 -9.62 -5.51 -9.09
N ARG A 146 -10.25 -6.55 -9.65
CA ARG A 146 -10.57 -7.78 -8.91
C ARG A 146 -9.31 -8.45 -8.37
N PHE A 147 -8.25 -8.54 -9.19
CA PHE A 147 -6.98 -9.10 -8.77
C PHE A 147 -6.33 -8.23 -7.67
N GLN A 148 -6.27 -6.92 -7.87
CA GLN A 148 -5.68 -5.99 -6.91
C GLN A 148 -6.36 -6.08 -5.53
N ARG A 149 -7.70 -6.14 -5.48
CA ARG A 149 -8.47 -6.27 -4.24
C ARG A 149 -8.13 -7.56 -3.47
N LEU A 150 -7.91 -8.67 -4.17
CA LEU A 150 -7.60 -9.96 -3.56
C LEU A 150 -6.10 -10.15 -3.28
N TYR A 151 -5.24 -9.49 -4.05
CA TYR A 151 -3.80 -9.52 -3.85
C TYR A 151 -3.35 -8.83 -2.56
N LEU A 152 -4.03 -7.74 -2.18
CA LEU A 152 -3.85 -7.15 -0.88
C LEU A 152 -4.52 -8.05 0.16
N VAL A 153 -3.72 -8.79 0.89
CA VAL A 153 -4.20 -9.56 2.05
C VAL A 153 -4.56 -8.58 3.15
N ALA A 154 -5.77 -8.03 3.07
CA ALA A 154 -6.33 -7.35 4.20
C ALA A 154 -6.47 -8.40 5.32
N TYR A 155 -5.80 -8.20 6.44
CA TYR A 155 -5.77 -9.09 7.59
C TYR A 155 -7.18 -9.56 8.04
N ARG A 156 -8.25 -8.83 7.78
CA ARG A 156 -9.64 -9.31 8.01
C ARG A 156 -10.02 -10.47 7.09
N ARG A 157 -9.29 -10.65 5.98
CA ARG A 157 -9.51 -11.73 4.99
C ARG A 157 -8.49 -12.87 5.08
N VAL A 158 -7.56 -12.82 6.02
CA VAL A 158 -6.55 -13.90 6.20
C VAL A 158 -7.20 -15.28 6.32
N ARG A 159 -8.37 -15.38 6.97
CA ARG A 159 -9.10 -16.63 7.16
C ARG A 159 -9.76 -17.17 5.89
N GLU A 160 -9.89 -16.32 4.87
CA GLU A 160 -10.51 -16.70 3.59
C GLU A 160 -9.49 -17.37 2.65
N TYR A 161 -8.19 -17.30 2.97
CA TYR A 161 -7.13 -17.94 2.17
C TYR A 161 -6.94 -19.43 2.55
N PRO A 162 -6.59 -20.30 1.58
CA PRO A 162 -6.35 -20.00 0.17
C PRO A 162 -7.64 -19.67 -0.57
N MET A 163 -7.55 -18.71 -1.50
CA MET A 163 -8.64 -18.33 -2.38
C MET A 163 -8.34 -18.75 -3.81
N GLN A 164 -9.38 -19.03 -4.59
CA GLN A 164 -9.26 -19.18 -6.05
C GLN A 164 -9.71 -17.88 -6.72
N LEU A 165 -8.96 -17.47 -7.73
CA LEU A 165 -9.25 -16.30 -8.54
C LEU A 165 -9.25 -16.71 -10.01
N ASP A 166 -10.42 -16.68 -10.63
CA ASP A 166 -10.58 -16.84 -12.07
C ASP A 166 -10.50 -15.48 -12.75
N LEU A 167 -9.62 -15.33 -13.72
CA LEU A 167 -9.49 -14.14 -14.57
C LEU A 167 -9.58 -14.54 -16.02
N ASP A 168 -10.02 -13.61 -16.86
CA ASP A 168 -10.08 -13.79 -18.32
C ASP A 168 -8.72 -13.51 -18.99
N TYR A 169 -7.77 -12.92 -18.24
CA TYR A 169 -6.46 -12.52 -18.73
C TYR A 169 -5.33 -13.05 -17.82
N ASN A 170 -4.20 -13.38 -18.43
CA ASN A 170 -2.96 -13.83 -17.75
C ASN A 170 -2.19 -12.67 -17.09
N ILE A 171 -2.88 -11.83 -16.29
CA ILE A 171 -2.31 -10.60 -15.70
C ILE A 171 -1.05 -10.88 -14.88
N TRP A 172 -1.01 -11.97 -14.12
CA TRP A 172 0.14 -12.28 -13.27
C TRP A 172 1.41 -12.55 -14.07
N GLU A 173 1.33 -13.41 -15.09
CA GLU A 173 2.46 -13.73 -15.96
C GLU A 173 2.88 -12.51 -16.78
N TYR A 174 1.92 -11.70 -17.24
CA TYR A 174 2.20 -10.44 -17.90
C TYR A 174 3.04 -9.51 -17.01
N LEU A 175 2.69 -9.36 -15.73
CA LEU A 175 3.35 -8.45 -14.80
C LEU A 175 4.66 -8.99 -14.20
N THR A 176 4.86 -10.30 -14.17
CA THR A 176 5.97 -10.92 -13.43
C THR A 176 6.95 -11.69 -14.30
N ALA A 177 6.49 -12.24 -15.42
CA ALA A 177 7.30 -13.07 -16.30
C ALA A 177 7.55 -12.44 -17.69
N GLY A 178 7.03 -11.23 -17.94
CA GLY A 178 7.14 -10.56 -19.25
C GLY A 178 6.39 -11.28 -20.37
N ALA A 179 5.39 -12.09 -20.04
CA ALA A 179 4.52 -12.72 -21.05
C ALA A 179 3.68 -11.66 -21.78
N GLU A 180 3.27 -11.93 -23.00
CA GLU A 180 2.27 -11.10 -23.66
C GLU A 180 0.93 -11.17 -22.93
N LEU A 181 0.21 -10.04 -22.85
CA LEU A 181 -1.13 -10.01 -22.29
C LEU A 181 -2.09 -10.75 -23.23
N ALA A 182 -2.65 -11.83 -22.77
CA ALA A 182 -3.54 -12.67 -23.56
C ALA A 182 -4.92 -12.77 -22.90
N ASN A 183 -5.97 -12.64 -23.71
CA ASN A 183 -7.32 -13.01 -23.32
C ASN A 183 -7.43 -14.53 -23.35
N ALA A 184 -7.04 -15.15 -22.24
CA ALA A 184 -7.09 -16.58 -22.03
C ALA A 184 -7.48 -16.84 -20.57
N PRO A 185 -8.61 -17.49 -20.31
CA PRO A 185 -9.05 -17.77 -18.94
C PRO A 185 -7.96 -18.49 -18.15
N VAL A 186 -7.65 -17.92 -16.99
CA VAL A 186 -6.65 -18.47 -16.09
C VAL A 186 -7.20 -18.54 -14.67
N ARG A 187 -6.77 -19.53 -13.94
CA ARG A 187 -7.10 -19.68 -12.53
C ARG A 187 -5.85 -19.56 -11.68
N TYR A 188 -5.92 -18.71 -10.67
CA TYR A 188 -4.86 -18.55 -9.69
C TYR A 188 -5.33 -19.03 -8.32
N ARG A 189 -4.37 -19.58 -7.57
CA ARG A 189 -4.50 -19.81 -6.15
C ARG A 189 -3.76 -18.72 -5.42
N LEU A 190 -4.47 -18.01 -4.57
CA LEU A 190 -3.92 -16.99 -3.71
C LEU A 190 -3.74 -17.58 -2.32
N GLU A 191 -2.52 -17.59 -1.83
CA GLU A 191 -2.20 -18.09 -0.50
C GLU A 191 -1.66 -17.00 0.40
N PHE A 192 -1.96 -17.12 1.68
CA PHE A 192 -1.29 -16.30 2.67
C PHE A 192 0.01 -16.98 3.08
N PRO A 193 1.15 -16.24 3.11
CA PRO A 193 2.47 -16.85 3.29
C PRO A 193 2.74 -17.42 4.68
N GLU A 194 1.80 -17.34 5.63
CA GLU A 194 1.99 -17.79 7.01
C GLU A 194 0.77 -18.54 7.57
N ASP A 195 0.92 -19.12 8.78
CA ASP A 195 -0.08 -19.97 9.42
C ASP A 195 -1.41 -19.26 9.64
N LYS A 196 -2.49 -19.90 9.20
CA LYS A 196 -3.88 -19.39 9.16
C LYS A 196 -4.51 -19.13 10.53
N ALA A 197 -3.91 -19.63 11.60
CA ALA A 197 -4.42 -19.45 12.96
C ALA A 197 -4.01 -18.11 13.60
N MET A 198 -3.41 -17.22 12.83
CA MET A 198 -2.86 -15.98 13.35
C MET A 198 -3.96 -15.04 13.83
N SER A 199 -3.86 -14.63 15.09
CA SER A 199 -4.69 -13.55 15.63
C SER A 199 -4.30 -12.21 15.01
N PHE A 200 -5.23 -11.23 14.96
CA PHE A 200 -4.93 -9.90 14.45
C PHE A 200 -3.74 -9.23 15.19
N PRO A 201 -3.61 -9.26 16.52
CA PRO A 201 -2.41 -8.77 17.20
C PRO A 201 -1.10 -9.43 16.73
N ARG A 202 -1.13 -10.74 16.49
CA ARG A 202 0.05 -11.47 15.97
C ARG A 202 0.35 -11.12 14.51
N PHE A 203 -0.68 -10.90 13.70
CA PHE A 203 -0.51 -10.37 12.35
C PHE A 203 0.20 -9.01 12.39
N LEU A 204 -0.24 -8.10 13.26
CA LEU A 204 0.41 -6.79 13.41
C LEU A 204 1.86 -6.93 13.88
N GLU A 205 2.14 -7.76 14.86
CA GLU A 205 3.51 -8.01 15.30
C GLU A 205 4.41 -8.46 14.14
N LEU A 206 3.96 -9.42 13.36
CA LEU A 206 4.73 -9.93 12.23
C LEU A 206 4.85 -8.91 11.11
N PHE A 207 3.78 -8.16 10.86
CA PHE A 207 3.78 -7.09 9.88
C PHE A 207 4.73 -5.95 10.27
N TYR A 208 4.78 -5.59 11.56
CA TYR A 208 5.63 -4.53 12.08
C TYR A 208 7.08 -4.96 12.30
N PHE A 209 7.31 -6.14 12.86
CA PHE A 209 8.62 -6.52 13.37
C PHE A 209 9.40 -7.45 12.45
N ALA A 210 8.74 -8.22 11.59
CA ALA A 210 9.41 -9.24 10.80
C ALA A 210 10.17 -8.70 9.59
N ARG A 211 10.08 -7.40 9.23
CA ARG A 211 10.71 -6.78 8.04
C ARG A 211 10.51 -7.57 6.74
N ARG A 212 9.51 -8.41 6.66
CA ARG A 212 9.25 -9.24 5.48
C ARG A 212 8.51 -8.42 4.44
N ARG A 213 9.20 -8.04 3.38
CA ARG A 213 8.72 -7.16 2.30
C ARG A 213 7.42 -7.58 1.61
N ASN A 214 6.96 -8.83 1.81
CA ASN A 214 5.79 -9.37 1.13
C ASN A 214 4.64 -9.77 2.07
N PHE A 215 4.70 -9.42 3.33
CA PHE A 215 3.77 -9.92 4.33
C PHE A 215 2.29 -9.48 4.11
N GLY A 216 2.07 -8.33 3.48
CA GLY A 216 0.72 -7.82 3.16
C GLY A 216 0.15 -8.32 1.83
N LYS A 217 0.88 -9.16 1.08
CA LYS A 217 0.54 -9.59 -0.27
C LYS A 217 0.33 -11.09 -0.33
N ALA A 218 -0.66 -11.53 -1.11
CA ALA A 218 -0.86 -12.94 -1.36
C ALA A 218 0.31 -13.53 -2.18
N MET A 219 0.67 -14.78 -1.91
CA MET A 219 1.41 -15.61 -2.85
C MET A 219 0.44 -16.05 -3.96
N VAL A 220 0.90 -15.99 -5.19
CA VAL A 220 0.06 -16.25 -6.37
C VAL A 220 0.66 -17.41 -7.15
N ASP A 221 -0.11 -18.51 -7.24
CA ASP A 221 0.25 -19.68 -8.04
C ASP A 221 -0.82 -19.92 -9.10
N ARG A 222 -0.39 -20.17 -10.33
CA ARG A 222 -1.30 -20.60 -11.39
C ARG A 222 -1.72 -22.04 -11.14
N ILE A 223 -3.02 -22.31 -11.20
CA ILE A 223 -3.59 -23.62 -11.13
C ILE A 223 -4.00 -24.04 -12.56
N THR A 224 -3.53 -25.19 -12.98
CA THR A 224 -3.93 -25.81 -14.26
C THR A 224 -5.31 -26.44 -14.16
#